data_f7dd728b2eca172b91294df102115ad5
#
_entry.id   f7dd728b2eca172b91294df102115ad5
#
_cell.length_a   1.000
_cell.length_b   1.000
_cell.length_c   1.000
_cell.angle_alpha   90.00
_cell.angle_beta   90.00
_cell.angle_gamma   90.00
#
_symmetry.space_group_name_H-M   'P 1'
#
loop_
_entity.id
_entity.type
_entity.pdbx_description
1 polymer ?
#
loop_
_entity_poly.entity_id
_entity_poly.type
_entity_poly.pdbx_seq_one_letter_code
_entity_poly.pdbx_strand_id
1 'polypeptide(L)'
;PEMSRGLGDVYKRQEWYDSAEGLDDLALDYRIKSVQSAILKYKRYYPDHQARKVFDDLLGFRSLCDNYEEVLQLKKIDKFRIADMTNGKANDDGYRGIHVYFQLDGKHYPIEIQYNTYYDRQFNNWLHKYVYKKEYDNSVGCYLRKRYESAKILSEKEFKEELDHVLFDSETYR
;
A
#
# COMPACT_ATOMS: atom_id res chain seq x y z
N PRO A 1 15.24 -10.15 -19.21
CA PRO A 1 15.60 -8.85 -19.82
C PRO A 1 14.68 -7.69 -19.41
N GLU A 2 13.36 -7.89 -19.39
CA GLU A 2 12.41 -6.83 -19.00
C GLU A 2 12.53 -6.43 -17.53
N MET A 3 12.79 -7.38 -16.65
CA MET A 3 12.94 -7.12 -15.22
C MET A 3 14.22 -6.31 -14.91
N SER A 4 15.32 -6.54 -15.64
CA SER A 4 16.55 -5.77 -15.46
C SER A 4 16.42 -4.32 -15.94
N ARG A 5 15.66 -4.08 -17.03
CA ARG A 5 15.36 -2.71 -17.50
C ARG A 5 14.48 -1.95 -16.50
N GLY A 6 13.45 -2.61 -15.94
CA GLY A 6 12.58 -2.00 -14.92
C GLY A 6 13.34 -1.58 -13.67
N LEU A 7 14.28 -2.40 -13.18
CA LEU A 7 15.14 -2.06 -12.04
C LEU A 7 16.06 -0.87 -12.35
N GLY A 8 16.66 -0.82 -13.56
CA GLY A 8 17.47 0.32 -13.98
C GLY A 8 16.69 1.64 -14.00
N ASP A 9 15.44 1.60 -14.46
CA ASP A 9 14.56 2.77 -14.46
C ASP A 9 14.16 3.20 -13.03
N VAL A 10 14.02 2.26 -12.12
CA VAL A 10 13.75 2.54 -10.71
C VAL A 10 14.92 3.28 -10.05
N TYR A 11 16.17 2.82 -10.28
CA TYR A 11 17.36 3.51 -9.74
C TYR A 11 17.52 4.93 -10.28
N LYS A 12 17.34 5.14 -11.59
CA LYS A 12 17.37 6.48 -12.19
C LYS A 12 16.33 7.43 -11.62
N ARG A 13 15.14 6.92 -11.28
CA ARG A 13 14.08 7.71 -10.67
C ARG A 13 14.38 8.03 -9.21
N GLN A 14 15.08 7.14 -8.49
CA GLN A 14 15.57 7.42 -7.16
C GLN A 14 16.61 8.55 -7.19
N GLU A 15 17.60 8.46 -8.08
CA GLU A 15 18.60 9.53 -8.28
C GLU A 15 17.94 10.87 -8.60
N TRP A 16 16.89 10.86 -9.43
CA TRP A 16 16.11 12.06 -9.72
C TRP A 16 15.40 12.60 -8.48
N TYR A 17 14.76 11.74 -7.68
CA TYR A 17 14.10 12.15 -6.44
C TYR A 17 15.09 12.78 -5.46
N ASP A 18 16.23 12.12 -5.25
CA ASP A 18 17.27 12.58 -4.33
C ASP A 18 17.94 13.89 -4.80
N SER A 19 17.85 14.20 -6.10
CA SER A 19 18.38 15.43 -6.71
C SER A 19 17.35 16.55 -6.90
N ALA A 20 16.06 16.27 -6.76
CA ALA A 20 15.00 17.23 -7.04
C ALA A 20 14.80 18.19 -5.87
N GLU A 21 15.17 19.45 -6.08
CA GLU A 21 14.96 20.53 -5.11
C GLU A 21 13.46 20.71 -4.79
N GLY A 22 13.14 20.94 -3.52
CA GLY A 22 11.78 21.23 -3.04
C GLY A 22 10.90 20.01 -2.75
N LEU A 23 11.38 18.77 -2.94
CA LEU A 23 10.64 17.58 -2.52
C LEU A 23 10.74 17.34 -1.01
N ASP A 24 11.76 17.87 -0.35
CA ASP A 24 11.95 17.77 1.10
C ASP A 24 10.83 18.45 1.90
N ASP A 25 10.18 19.46 1.29
CA ASP A 25 9.04 20.18 1.87
C ASP A 25 7.69 19.42 1.73
N LEU A 26 7.67 18.35 0.93
CA LEU A 26 6.50 17.52 0.76
C LEU A 26 6.53 16.37 1.77
N ALA A 27 5.39 16.09 2.40
CA ALA A 27 5.20 14.89 3.24
C ALA A 27 5.20 13.61 2.38
N LEU A 28 6.28 13.43 1.61
CA LEU A 28 6.45 12.38 0.63
C LEU A 28 7.58 11.45 1.06
N ASP A 29 7.25 10.17 1.23
CA ASP A 29 8.22 9.09 1.46
C ASP A 29 8.24 8.20 0.21
N TYR A 30 9.41 7.72 -0.19
CA TYR A 30 9.52 6.81 -1.33
C TYR A 30 9.94 5.41 -0.92
N ARG A 31 9.55 4.46 -1.73
CA ARG A 31 9.87 3.05 -1.53
C ARG A 31 10.21 2.39 -2.85
N ILE A 32 11.33 1.68 -2.88
CA ILE A 32 11.65 0.73 -3.93
C ILE A 32 11.28 -0.67 -3.45
N LYS A 33 10.49 -1.38 -4.24
CA LYS A 33 10.13 -2.77 -3.93
C LYS A 33 11.35 -3.67 -4.00
N SER A 34 11.61 -4.45 -2.95
CA SER A 34 12.71 -5.40 -2.96
C SER A 34 12.53 -6.44 -4.07
N VAL A 35 13.65 -6.90 -4.64
CA VAL A 35 13.66 -7.93 -5.69
C VAL A 35 12.90 -9.18 -5.22
N GLN A 36 13.11 -9.60 -3.98
CA GLN A 36 12.42 -10.76 -3.40
C GLN A 36 10.89 -10.57 -3.40
N SER A 37 10.39 -9.39 -2.96
CA SER A 37 8.96 -9.07 -2.97
C SER A 37 8.39 -9.00 -4.38
N ALA A 38 9.17 -8.51 -5.35
CA ALA A 38 8.78 -8.46 -6.74
C ALA A 38 8.65 -9.87 -7.34
N ILE A 39 9.60 -10.75 -7.05
CA ILE A 39 9.57 -12.18 -7.47
C ILE A 39 8.36 -12.90 -6.86
N LEU A 40 8.09 -12.71 -5.58
CA LEU A 40 6.92 -13.32 -4.92
C LEU A 40 5.61 -12.83 -5.54
N LYS A 41 5.50 -11.53 -5.83
CA LYS A 41 4.33 -10.96 -6.52
C LYS A 41 4.20 -11.55 -7.93
N TYR A 42 5.30 -11.68 -8.67
CA TYR A 42 5.30 -12.30 -9.99
C TYR A 42 4.80 -13.74 -9.95
N LYS A 43 5.34 -14.56 -9.05
CA LYS A 43 4.92 -15.97 -8.91
C LYS A 43 3.43 -16.12 -8.55
N ARG A 44 2.87 -15.16 -7.83
CA ARG A 44 1.46 -15.18 -7.41
C ARG A 44 0.49 -14.83 -8.54
N TYR A 45 0.87 -13.94 -9.41
CA TYR A 45 -0.05 -13.33 -10.37
C TYR A 45 0.22 -13.64 -11.85
N TYR A 46 1.43 -14.09 -12.20
CA TYR A 46 1.74 -14.48 -13.56
C TYR A 46 1.48 -16.01 -13.75
N PRO A 47 0.89 -16.48 -14.86
CA PRO A 47 0.57 -15.74 -16.10
C PRO A 47 -0.83 -15.10 -16.14
N ASP A 48 -1.64 -15.21 -15.10
CA ASP A 48 -3.02 -14.72 -15.10
C ASP A 48 -3.12 -13.21 -15.31
N HIS A 49 -2.07 -12.48 -14.92
CA HIS A 49 -1.94 -11.04 -15.12
C HIS A 49 -0.71 -10.72 -15.98
N GLN A 50 -0.84 -9.69 -16.81
CA GLN A 50 0.29 -9.20 -17.61
C GLN A 50 1.43 -8.73 -16.68
N ALA A 51 2.70 -9.02 -17.05
CA ALA A 51 3.88 -8.65 -16.27
C ALA A 51 3.89 -7.17 -15.84
N ARG A 52 3.44 -6.27 -16.74
CA ARG A 52 3.34 -4.84 -16.44
C ARG A 52 2.39 -4.51 -15.28
N LYS A 53 1.27 -5.24 -15.15
CA LYS A 53 0.34 -5.08 -14.03
C LYS A 53 0.88 -5.69 -12.74
N VAL A 54 1.71 -6.72 -12.86
CA VAL A 54 2.38 -7.33 -11.70
C VAL A 54 3.42 -6.38 -11.11
N PHE A 55 4.08 -5.60 -11.95
CA PHE A 55 5.16 -4.69 -11.56
C PHE A 55 4.74 -3.22 -11.52
N ASP A 56 3.48 -2.92 -11.23
CA ASP A 56 2.96 -1.56 -11.17
C ASP A 56 3.34 -0.78 -9.89
N ASP A 57 4.04 -1.41 -8.95
CA ASP A 57 4.47 -0.86 -7.67
C ASP A 57 5.99 -1.05 -7.39
N LEU A 58 6.81 -1.14 -8.44
CA LEU A 58 8.28 -1.23 -8.28
C LEU A 58 8.86 0.01 -7.63
N LEU A 59 8.41 1.17 -8.08
CA LEU A 59 8.65 2.45 -7.43
C LEU A 59 7.33 2.96 -6.86
N GLY A 60 7.33 3.23 -5.58
CA GLY A 60 6.17 3.76 -4.88
C GLY A 60 6.53 5.01 -4.08
N PHE A 61 5.59 5.92 -4.00
CA PHE A 61 5.61 7.06 -3.10
C PHE A 61 4.51 6.91 -2.07
N ARG A 62 4.72 7.50 -0.90
CA ARG A 62 3.70 7.59 0.16
C ARG A 62 3.53 9.04 0.53
N SER A 63 2.30 9.49 0.55
CA SER A 63 1.95 10.83 0.96
C SER A 63 0.81 10.80 1.97
N LEU A 64 0.76 11.83 2.81
CA LEU A 64 -0.37 12.09 3.66
C LEU A 64 -1.32 13.06 2.97
N CYS A 65 -2.59 12.93 3.25
CA CYS A 65 -3.64 13.88 2.87
C CYS A 65 -4.56 14.13 4.04
N ASP A 66 -5.15 15.31 4.11
CA ASP A 66 -6.12 15.64 5.16
C ASP A 66 -7.43 14.87 4.97
N ASN A 67 -7.84 14.71 3.71
CA ASN A 67 -8.98 13.91 3.31
C ASN A 67 -8.75 13.29 1.92
N TYR A 68 -9.59 12.35 1.53
CA TYR A 68 -9.46 11.65 0.26
C TYR A 68 -10.15 12.35 -0.93
N GLU A 69 -10.97 13.35 -0.69
CA GLU A 69 -11.79 14.00 -1.73
C GLU A 69 -10.91 14.66 -2.80
N GLU A 70 -9.86 15.35 -2.37
CA GLU A 70 -8.92 16.01 -3.28
C GLU A 70 -8.15 14.98 -4.13
N VAL A 71 -7.73 13.89 -3.52
CA VAL A 71 -7.02 12.80 -4.22
C VAL A 71 -7.94 12.17 -5.27
N LEU A 72 -9.23 12.03 -4.96
CA LEU A 72 -10.21 11.46 -5.88
C LEU A 72 -10.46 12.35 -7.11
N GLN A 73 -10.17 13.66 -7.05
CA GLN A 73 -10.24 14.53 -8.23
C GLN A 73 -9.24 14.12 -9.33
N LEU A 74 -8.16 13.44 -8.97
CA LEU A 74 -7.18 12.91 -9.93
C LEU A 74 -7.80 11.89 -10.92
N LYS A 75 -8.96 11.31 -10.60
CA LYS A 75 -9.74 10.47 -11.55
C LYS A 75 -10.06 11.17 -12.87
N LYS A 76 -10.06 12.50 -12.89
CA LYS A 76 -10.35 13.31 -14.07
C LYS A 76 -9.16 13.42 -15.05
N ILE A 77 -8.00 12.92 -14.66
CA ILE A 77 -6.76 13.00 -15.46
C ILE A 77 -6.48 11.63 -16.07
N ASP A 78 -6.52 11.52 -17.38
CA ASP A 78 -6.44 10.26 -18.13
C ASP A 78 -5.18 9.42 -17.86
N LYS A 79 -4.08 10.06 -17.44
CA LYS A 79 -2.82 9.37 -17.13
C LYS A 79 -2.80 8.70 -15.77
N PHE A 80 -3.83 8.91 -14.94
CA PHE A 80 -3.92 8.32 -13.62
C PHE A 80 -4.95 7.19 -13.56
N ARG A 81 -4.53 6.07 -13.03
CA ARG A 81 -5.42 5.00 -12.60
C ARG A 81 -5.54 5.05 -11.09
N ILE A 82 -6.76 5.11 -10.58
CA ILE A 82 -7.04 5.22 -9.15
C ILE A 82 -7.60 3.89 -8.63
N ALA A 83 -6.99 3.36 -7.59
CA ALA A 83 -7.56 2.28 -6.78
C ALA A 83 -8.01 2.87 -5.44
N ASP A 84 -9.31 3.00 -5.29
CA ASP A 84 -9.96 3.53 -4.11
C ASP A 84 -10.26 2.40 -3.12
N MET A 85 -9.58 2.42 -1.99
CA MET A 85 -9.73 1.45 -0.90
C MET A 85 -10.12 2.16 0.41
N THR A 86 -10.73 3.33 0.32
CA THR A 86 -11.15 4.10 1.51
C THR A 86 -12.23 3.39 2.30
N ASN A 87 -13.02 2.55 1.65
CA ASN A 87 -14.05 1.70 2.25
C ASN A 87 -13.65 0.22 2.33
N GLY A 88 -12.36 -0.08 2.13
CA GLY A 88 -11.82 -1.42 2.08
C GLY A 88 -11.66 -1.99 0.67
N LYS A 89 -11.04 -3.15 0.59
CA LYS A 89 -10.86 -3.92 -0.64
C LYS A 89 -12.03 -4.88 -0.82
N ALA A 90 -12.18 -5.47 -2.02
CA ALA A 90 -13.17 -6.54 -2.27
C ALA A 90 -12.96 -7.73 -1.31
N ASN A 91 -11.70 -8.07 -1.01
CA ASN A 91 -11.32 -8.97 0.07
C ASN A 91 -10.67 -8.12 1.17
N ASP A 92 -11.49 -7.59 2.08
CA ASP A 92 -11.08 -6.59 3.05
C ASP A 92 -10.11 -7.19 4.09
N ASP A 93 -8.94 -6.61 4.18
CA ASP A 93 -7.87 -6.97 5.12
C ASP A 93 -7.63 -5.87 6.18
N GLY A 94 -8.53 -4.89 6.25
CA GLY A 94 -8.46 -3.75 7.17
C GLY A 94 -7.67 -2.55 6.63
N TYR A 95 -7.01 -2.65 5.46
CA TYR A 95 -6.31 -1.53 4.84
C TYR A 95 -7.28 -0.45 4.37
N ARG A 96 -6.91 0.84 4.54
CA ARG A 96 -7.62 1.99 3.97
C ARG A 96 -6.62 2.93 3.30
N GLY A 97 -7.01 3.46 2.14
CA GLY A 97 -6.20 4.43 1.41
C GLY A 97 -6.57 4.52 -0.06
N ILE A 98 -5.90 5.41 -0.77
CA ILE A 98 -6.01 5.54 -2.22
C ILE A 98 -4.65 5.27 -2.85
N HIS A 99 -4.60 4.38 -3.83
CA HIS A 99 -3.41 4.19 -4.66
C HIS A 99 -3.65 4.85 -6.02
N VAL A 100 -2.78 5.77 -6.36
CA VAL A 100 -2.73 6.46 -7.65
C VAL A 100 -1.58 5.87 -8.44
N TYR A 101 -1.84 5.39 -9.64
CA TYR A 101 -0.83 4.88 -10.55
C TYR A 101 -0.68 5.84 -11.71
N PHE A 102 0.47 6.46 -11.81
CA PHE A 102 0.83 7.30 -12.94
C PHE A 102 1.67 6.48 -13.92
N GLN A 103 1.28 6.50 -15.19
CA GLN A 103 2.02 5.86 -16.27
C GLN A 103 2.25 6.86 -17.39
N LEU A 104 3.53 7.14 -17.69
CA LEU A 104 3.89 8.11 -18.72
C LEU A 104 3.40 7.66 -20.11
N ASP A 105 3.68 6.41 -20.47
CA ASP A 105 3.28 5.76 -21.71
C ASP A 105 3.33 4.24 -21.62
N GLY A 106 3.02 3.57 -22.73
CA GLY A 106 3.03 2.11 -22.82
C GLY A 106 4.40 1.43 -22.67
N LYS A 107 5.50 2.14 -22.64
CA LYS A 107 6.88 1.60 -22.54
C LYS A 107 7.45 1.70 -21.12
N HIS A 108 6.85 2.53 -20.25
CA HIS A 108 7.29 2.76 -18.88
C HIS A 108 6.45 1.99 -17.88
N TYR A 109 7.07 1.54 -16.79
CA TYR A 109 6.33 1.00 -15.65
C TYR A 109 5.61 2.13 -14.92
N PRO A 110 4.41 1.86 -14.37
CA PRO A 110 3.71 2.83 -13.54
C PRO A 110 4.52 3.20 -12.28
N ILE A 111 4.26 4.40 -11.80
CA ILE A 111 4.66 4.86 -10.47
C ILE A 111 3.43 4.78 -9.58
N GLU A 112 3.54 4.09 -8.44
CA GLU A 112 2.50 4.05 -7.44
C GLU A 112 2.66 5.21 -6.45
N ILE A 113 1.59 5.94 -6.16
CA ILE A 113 1.53 6.93 -5.09
C ILE A 113 0.43 6.49 -4.13
N GLN A 114 0.80 6.19 -2.88
CA GLN A 114 -0.13 5.78 -1.84
C GLN A 114 -0.51 6.99 -0.99
N TYR A 115 -1.77 7.39 -1.05
CA TYR A 115 -2.33 8.43 -0.19
C TYR A 115 -3.06 7.81 1.00
N ASN A 116 -2.75 8.31 2.17
CA ASN A 116 -3.46 7.96 3.41
C ASN A 116 -3.74 9.24 4.21
N THR A 117 -4.85 9.26 4.94
CA THR A 117 -4.95 10.18 6.06
C THR A 117 -3.95 9.77 7.16
N TYR A 118 -3.63 10.69 8.06
CA TYR A 118 -2.77 10.35 9.21
C TYR A 118 -3.35 9.19 10.02
N TYR A 119 -4.66 9.20 10.23
CA TYR A 119 -5.42 8.17 10.93
C TYR A 119 -5.26 6.80 10.28
N ASP A 120 -5.48 6.70 8.97
CA ASP A 120 -5.34 5.45 8.26
C ASP A 120 -3.89 4.98 8.13
N ARG A 121 -2.94 5.91 7.97
CA ARG A 121 -1.51 5.60 7.92
C ARG A 121 -1.04 4.92 9.19
N GLN A 122 -1.45 5.43 10.34
CA GLN A 122 -1.10 4.86 11.64
C GLN A 122 -1.57 3.41 11.74
N PHE A 123 -2.83 3.16 11.46
CA PHE A 123 -3.38 1.81 11.52
C PHE A 123 -2.79 0.87 10.48
N ASN A 124 -2.61 1.31 9.25
CA ASN A 124 -1.99 0.53 8.18
C ASN A 124 -0.54 0.12 8.54
N ASN A 125 0.20 0.98 9.25
CA ASN A 125 1.53 0.65 9.76
C ASN A 125 1.47 -0.48 10.80
N TRP A 126 0.49 -0.49 11.70
CA TRP A 126 0.30 -1.57 12.66
C TRP A 126 -0.10 -2.88 11.97
N LEU A 127 -1.03 -2.84 11.01
CA LEU A 127 -1.38 -4.00 10.21
C LEU A 127 -0.14 -4.59 9.50
N HIS A 128 0.66 -3.74 8.87
CA HIS A 128 1.87 -4.18 8.19
C HIS A 128 2.89 -4.82 9.14
N LYS A 129 3.05 -4.23 10.34
CA LYS A 129 4.01 -4.68 11.34
C LYS A 129 3.61 -6.00 12.00
N TYR A 130 2.32 -6.16 12.31
CA TYR A 130 1.85 -7.23 13.20
C TYR A 130 0.98 -8.29 12.52
N VAL A 131 0.29 -7.96 11.43
CA VAL A 131 -0.68 -8.85 10.78
C VAL A 131 -0.15 -9.42 9.46
N TYR A 132 0.19 -8.56 8.50
CA TYR A 132 0.50 -9.04 7.14
C TYR A 132 1.75 -9.92 7.03
N LYS A 133 2.73 -9.74 7.91
CA LYS A 133 3.95 -10.56 7.94
C LYS A 133 3.73 -11.97 8.52
N LYS A 134 2.60 -12.21 9.15
CA LYS A 134 2.26 -13.46 9.83
C LYS A 134 1.28 -14.32 9.05
N GLU A 135 0.84 -13.86 7.88
CA GLU A 135 -0.10 -14.57 7.00
C GLU A 135 -1.42 -14.96 7.69
N TYR A 136 -1.89 -14.15 8.65
CA TYR A 136 -3.20 -14.32 9.26
C TYR A 136 -4.32 -14.11 8.23
N ASP A 137 -5.48 -14.72 8.49
CA ASP A 137 -6.67 -14.49 7.67
C ASP A 137 -7.04 -13.01 7.62
N ASN A 138 -7.53 -12.55 6.47
CA ASN A 138 -7.91 -11.16 6.25
C ASN A 138 -8.99 -10.66 7.23
N SER A 139 -9.83 -11.56 7.74
CA SER A 139 -10.86 -11.23 8.73
C SER A 139 -10.28 -10.63 10.01
N VAL A 140 -9.06 -11.02 10.39
CA VAL A 140 -8.35 -10.46 11.56
C VAL A 140 -8.10 -8.97 11.35
N GLY A 141 -7.54 -8.59 10.21
CA GLY A 141 -7.29 -7.17 9.89
C GLY A 141 -8.58 -6.36 9.78
N CYS A 142 -9.62 -6.95 9.18
CA CYS A 142 -10.94 -6.33 9.06
C CYS A 142 -11.60 -6.10 10.44
N TYR A 143 -11.52 -7.09 11.34
CA TYR A 143 -12.03 -6.97 12.70
C TYR A 143 -11.32 -5.86 13.48
N LEU A 144 -9.97 -5.86 13.48
CA LEU A 144 -9.18 -4.84 14.16
C LEU A 144 -9.47 -3.44 13.62
N ARG A 145 -9.70 -3.29 12.31
CA ARG A 145 -10.10 -2.03 11.68
C ARG A 145 -11.42 -1.51 12.25
N LYS A 146 -12.44 -2.35 12.35
CA LYS A 146 -13.72 -1.98 12.93
C LYS A 146 -13.59 -1.52 14.39
N ARG A 147 -12.72 -2.17 15.16
CA ARG A 147 -12.41 -1.77 16.54
C ARG A 147 -11.71 -0.41 16.60
N TYR A 148 -10.77 -0.15 15.69
CA TYR A 148 -10.08 1.13 15.57
C TYR A 148 -11.04 2.25 15.18
N GLU A 149 -11.87 2.05 14.15
CA GLU A 149 -12.87 3.02 13.69
C GLU A 149 -13.94 3.33 14.74
N SER A 150 -14.21 2.40 15.65
CA SER A 150 -15.10 2.59 16.80
C SER A 150 -14.41 3.13 18.06
N ALA A 151 -13.18 3.64 17.92
CA ALA A 151 -12.37 4.19 19.02
C ALA A 151 -12.11 3.22 20.19
N LYS A 152 -12.09 1.91 19.91
CA LYS A 152 -11.76 0.88 20.89
C LYS A 152 -10.29 0.47 20.85
N ILE A 153 -9.54 0.97 19.89
CA ILE A 153 -8.10 0.86 19.76
C ILE A 153 -7.58 2.27 19.51
N LEU A 154 -6.86 2.86 20.45
CA LEU A 154 -6.34 4.23 20.40
C LEU A 154 -4.81 4.26 20.36
N SER A 155 -4.17 3.13 20.61
CA SER A 155 -2.72 3.02 20.71
C SER A 155 -2.21 1.70 20.11
N GLU A 156 -0.92 1.66 19.78
CA GLU A 156 -0.25 0.45 19.32
C GLU A 156 -0.27 -0.67 20.36
N LYS A 157 -0.26 -0.30 21.65
CA LYS A 157 -0.37 -1.24 22.75
C LYS A 157 -1.73 -1.94 22.73
N GLU A 158 -2.82 -1.17 22.68
CA GLU A 158 -4.18 -1.71 22.61
C GLU A 158 -4.42 -2.52 21.33
N PHE A 159 -3.81 -2.11 20.21
CA PHE A 159 -3.85 -2.90 18.97
C PHE A 159 -3.26 -4.31 19.18
N LYS A 160 -2.13 -4.42 19.89
CA LYS A 160 -1.49 -5.72 20.15
C LYS A 160 -2.33 -6.57 21.11
N GLU A 161 -2.85 -5.97 22.18
CA GLU A 161 -3.73 -6.64 23.13
C GLU A 161 -4.98 -7.19 22.42
N GLU A 162 -5.60 -6.41 21.56
CA GLU A 162 -6.78 -6.84 20.80
C GLU A 162 -6.44 -7.91 19.74
N LEU A 163 -5.27 -7.83 19.12
CA LEU A 163 -4.78 -8.86 18.19
C LEU A 163 -4.59 -10.20 18.93
N ASP A 164 -3.96 -10.18 20.10
CA ASP A 164 -3.73 -11.39 20.90
C ASP A 164 -5.07 -12.03 21.32
N HIS A 165 -6.07 -11.23 21.67
CA HIS A 165 -7.44 -11.70 21.95
C HIS A 165 -8.07 -12.42 20.76
N VAL A 166 -8.04 -11.80 19.58
CA VAL A 166 -8.62 -12.38 18.36
C VAL A 166 -7.96 -13.71 18.00
N LEU A 167 -6.64 -13.80 18.18
CA LEU A 167 -5.89 -15.02 17.84
C LEU A 167 -6.20 -16.13 18.85
N PHE A 168 -6.28 -15.80 20.15
CA PHE A 168 -6.61 -16.77 21.20
C PHE A 168 -8.02 -17.34 20.99
N ASP A 169 -9.01 -16.49 20.72
CA ASP A 169 -10.38 -16.92 20.44
C ASP A 169 -10.45 -17.83 19.21
N SER A 170 -9.66 -17.52 18.17
CA SER A 170 -9.63 -18.34 16.96
C SER A 170 -9.01 -19.73 17.14
N GLU A 171 -8.11 -19.91 18.09
CA GLU A 171 -7.49 -21.19 18.45
C GLU A 171 -8.42 -22.05 19.34
N THR A 172 -9.27 -21.40 20.13
CA THR A 172 -10.18 -22.09 21.07
C THR A 172 -11.37 -22.75 20.36
N TYR A 173 -11.69 -22.34 19.11
CA TYR A 173 -12.79 -22.88 18.31
C TYR A 173 -12.33 -23.82 17.16
N ARG A 174 -11.08 -24.22 17.12
CA ARG A 174 -10.56 -25.27 16.23
C ARG A 174 -10.34 -26.58 16.94
#